data_4cb18f5d664a7d30e4c61f340f21eeb0
#
_entry.id   4cb18f5d664a7d30e4c61f340f21eeb0
#
_cell.length_a   1.000
_cell.length_b   1.000
_cell.length_c   1.000
_cell.angle_alpha   90.00
_cell.angle_beta   90.00
_cell.angle_gamma   90.00
#
_symmetry.space_group_name_H-M   'P 1'
#
loop_
_entity.id
_entity.type
_entity.pdbx_description
1 polymer ?
#
loop_
_entity_poly.entity_id
_entity_poly.type
_entity_poly.pdbx_seq_one_letter_code
_entity_poly.pdbx_strand_id
1 'polypeptide(L)'
;LLYALIAHDKPNGLAKRQAVRPEHLKHLETLGDRLILAGPFLDDKGDMTGSIVVIEAESYDAAKADFDRDPFVLQGVFDSVTIKRWHLGINNTKK
;
A
#
# COMPACT_ATOMS: atom_id res chain seq x y z
N LEU A 1 -6.16 -15.66 -1.67
CA LEU A 1 -7.00 -14.54 -2.08
C LEU A 1 -6.17 -13.26 -2.12
N LEU A 2 -6.43 -12.40 -3.09
CA LEU A 2 -5.74 -11.12 -3.19
C LEU A 2 -6.61 -10.01 -2.62
N TYR A 3 -5.96 -9.07 -1.95
CA TYR A 3 -6.60 -7.87 -1.40
C TYR A 3 -5.79 -6.65 -1.79
N ALA A 4 -6.48 -5.60 -2.22
CA ALA A 4 -5.87 -4.34 -2.61
C ALA A 4 -6.18 -3.28 -1.57
N LEU A 5 -5.13 -2.60 -1.12
CA LEU A 5 -5.25 -1.36 -0.36
C LEU A 5 -5.10 -0.20 -1.33
N ILE A 6 -6.02 0.74 -1.25
CA ILE A 6 -5.98 2.00 -1.99
C ILE A 6 -6.03 3.10 -0.95
N ALA A 7 -5.00 3.91 -0.87
CA ALA A 7 -4.88 4.94 0.15
C ALA A 7 -4.46 6.27 -0.46
N HIS A 8 -4.99 7.33 0.10
CA HIS A 8 -4.63 8.69 -0.27
C HIS A 8 -4.02 9.41 0.92
N ASP A 9 -2.93 10.13 0.68
CA ASP A 9 -2.21 10.86 1.72
C ASP A 9 -3.01 12.08 2.18
N LYS A 10 -2.69 12.54 3.39
CA LYS A 10 -3.20 13.81 3.88
C LYS A 10 -2.67 14.97 3.03
N PRO A 11 -3.44 16.07 2.91
CA PRO A 11 -2.95 17.25 2.22
C PRO A 11 -1.60 17.70 2.79
N ASN A 12 -0.69 18.11 1.92
CA ASN A 12 0.67 18.55 2.29
C ASN A 12 1.47 17.48 3.04
N GLY A 13 1.20 16.19 2.76
CA GLY A 13 1.79 15.07 3.48
C GLY A 13 3.08 14.51 2.91
N LEU A 14 3.64 15.09 1.84
CA LEU A 14 4.79 14.50 1.15
C LEU A 14 6.01 14.35 2.05
N ALA A 15 6.33 15.39 2.84
CA ALA A 15 7.50 15.34 3.73
C ALA A 15 7.37 14.22 4.76
N LYS A 16 6.17 14.06 5.34
CA LYS A 16 5.90 12.98 6.29
C LYS A 16 6.00 11.61 5.63
N ARG A 17 5.43 11.47 4.43
CA ARG A 17 5.52 10.22 3.68
C ARG A 17 6.98 9.83 3.44
N GLN A 18 7.80 10.79 3.00
CA GLN A 18 9.21 10.52 2.74
C GLN A 18 9.97 10.15 4.00
N ALA A 19 9.65 10.78 5.13
CA ALA A 19 10.28 10.47 6.41
C ALA A 19 9.94 9.06 6.91
N VAL A 20 8.72 8.61 6.70
CA VAL A 20 8.23 7.28 7.16
C VAL A 20 8.54 6.18 6.16
N ARG A 21 8.78 6.52 4.91
CA ARG A 21 8.92 5.56 3.80
C ARG A 21 9.93 4.44 4.04
N PRO A 22 11.13 4.67 4.60
CA PRO A 22 12.06 3.57 4.86
C PRO A 22 11.47 2.47 5.74
N GLU A 23 10.72 2.82 6.78
CA GLU A 23 10.04 1.87 7.65
C GLU A 23 8.91 1.13 6.94
N HIS A 24 8.15 1.84 6.09
CA HIS A 24 7.11 1.26 5.25
C HIS A 24 7.70 0.19 4.33
N LEU A 25 8.82 0.46 3.67
CA LEU A 25 9.46 -0.50 2.77
C LEU A 25 9.94 -1.74 3.54
N LYS A 26 10.46 -1.57 4.76
CA LYS A 26 10.83 -2.70 5.62
C LYS A 26 9.62 -3.56 5.97
N HIS A 27 8.50 -2.93 6.28
CA HIS A 27 7.26 -3.67 6.54
C HIS A 27 6.85 -4.50 5.33
N LEU A 28 6.87 -3.91 4.13
CA LEU A 28 6.53 -4.64 2.90
C LEU A 28 7.46 -5.84 2.68
N GLU A 29 8.75 -5.71 2.98
CA GLU A 29 9.69 -6.82 2.87
C GLU A 29 9.30 -8.00 3.77
N THR A 30 8.71 -7.74 4.94
CA THR A 30 8.29 -8.82 5.85
C THR A 30 7.18 -9.68 5.27
N LEU A 31 6.45 -9.18 4.29
CA LEU A 31 5.38 -9.94 3.64
C LEU A 31 5.90 -11.02 2.67
N GLY A 32 7.16 -10.88 2.21
CA GLY A 32 7.77 -11.86 1.32
C GLY A 32 6.97 -12.05 0.04
N ASP A 33 6.75 -13.31 -0.33
CA ASP A 33 6.01 -13.66 -1.55
C ASP A 33 4.53 -13.30 -1.51
N ARG A 34 4.00 -12.95 -0.36
CA ARG A 34 2.61 -12.49 -0.24
C ARG A 34 2.41 -11.06 -0.76
N LEU A 35 3.49 -10.29 -0.89
CA LEU A 35 3.42 -8.99 -1.56
C LEU A 35 3.42 -9.20 -3.07
N ILE A 36 2.32 -8.86 -3.72
CA ILE A 36 2.15 -9.08 -5.16
C ILE A 36 2.69 -7.89 -5.94
N LEU A 37 2.23 -6.69 -5.59
CA LEU A 37 2.72 -5.45 -6.17
C LEU A 37 2.40 -4.29 -5.25
N ALA A 38 3.18 -3.21 -5.37
CA ALA A 38 2.98 -2.01 -4.58
C ALA A 38 3.61 -0.82 -5.30
N GLY A 39 3.04 0.36 -5.11
CA GLY A 39 3.61 1.58 -5.63
C GLY A 39 2.81 2.80 -5.20
N PRO A 40 3.41 3.98 -5.30
CA PRO A 40 2.72 5.22 -4.98
C PRO A 40 1.86 5.71 -6.14
N PHE A 41 0.77 6.40 -5.80
CA PHE A 41 0.11 7.29 -6.73
C PHE A 41 0.94 8.57 -6.88
N LEU A 42 0.97 9.13 -8.06
CA LEU A 42 1.74 10.34 -8.36
C LEU A 42 0.81 11.43 -8.86
N ASP A 43 1.11 12.68 -8.50
CA ASP A 43 0.46 13.83 -9.13
C ASP A 43 1.16 14.20 -10.45
N ASP A 44 0.69 15.25 -11.10
CA ASP A 44 1.24 15.67 -12.40
C ASP A 44 2.71 16.12 -12.32
N LYS A 45 3.19 16.48 -11.13
CA LYS A 45 4.58 16.85 -10.90
C LYS A 45 5.48 15.64 -10.61
N GLY A 46 4.88 14.46 -10.43
CA GLY A 46 5.60 13.26 -10.05
C GLY A 46 5.77 13.09 -8.54
N ASP A 47 5.11 13.91 -7.73
CA ASP A 47 5.15 13.76 -6.27
C ASP A 47 4.18 12.67 -5.82
N MET A 48 4.58 11.90 -4.81
CA MET A 48 3.77 10.82 -4.25
C MET A 48 2.59 11.37 -3.45
N THR A 49 1.39 10.86 -3.73
CA THR A 49 0.13 11.34 -3.12
C THR A 49 -0.70 10.25 -2.48
N GLY A 50 -0.26 9.02 -2.56
CA GLY A 50 -0.98 7.86 -2.02
C GLY A 50 -0.28 6.58 -2.37
N SER A 51 -0.99 5.46 -2.18
CA SER A 51 -0.41 4.13 -2.45
C SER A 51 -1.47 3.16 -2.94
N ILE A 52 -1.02 2.21 -3.78
CA ILE A 52 -1.73 0.96 -4.01
C ILE A 52 -0.81 -0.17 -3.56
N VAL A 53 -1.36 -1.12 -2.78
CA VAL A 53 -0.62 -2.31 -2.33
C VAL A 53 -1.54 -3.51 -2.49
N VAL A 54 -1.05 -4.56 -3.14
CA VAL A 54 -1.81 -5.80 -3.32
C VAL A 54 -1.05 -6.94 -2.65
N ILE A 55 -1.75 -7.66 -1.78
CA ILE A 55 -1.18 -8.78 -1.02
C ILE A 55 -2.03 -10.04 -1.13
N GLU A 56 -1.39 -11.18 -0.92
CA GLU A 56 -2.06 -12.46 -0.71
C GLU A 56 -2.41 -12.60 0.77
N ALA A 57 -3.66 -12.96 1.08
CA ALA A 57 -4.11 -13.23 2.44
C ALA A 57 -5.27 -14.22 2.44
N GLU A 58 -5.51 -14.89 3.56
CA GLU A 58 -6.56 -15.89 3.69
C GLU A 58 -7.96 -15.29 3.76
N SER A 59 -8.06 -14.06 4.27
CA SER A 59 -9.33 -13.38 4.49
C SER A 59 -9.14 -11.86 4.48
N TYR A 60 -10.26 -11.14 4.41
CA TYR A 60 -10.25 -9.68 4.57
C TYR A 60 -9.61 -9.27 5.90
N ASP A 61 -9.99 -9.93 7.00
CA ASP A 61 -9.45 -9.59 8.33
C ASP A 61 -7.94 -9.82 8.41
N ALA A 62 -7.44 -10.89 7.80
CA ALA A 62 -6.01 -11.15 7.74
C ALA A 62 -5.28 -10.08 6.92
N ALA A 63 -5.84 -9.68 5.78
CA ALA A 63 -5.28 -8.62 4.97
C ALA A 63 -5.26 -7.28 5.71
N LYS A 64 -6.38 -6.94 6.36
CA LYS A 64 -6.46 -5.71 7.15
C LYS A 64 -5.44 -5.70 8.28
N ALA A 65 -5.22 -6.82 8.95
CA ALA A 65 -4.22 -6.92 10.01
C ALA A 65 -2.80 -6.64 9.47
N ASP A 66 -2.48 -7.15 8.28
CA ASP A 66 -1.20 -6.87 7.62
C ASP A 66 -1.06 -5.38 7.28
N PHE A 67 -2.11 -4.78 6.67
CA PHE A 67 -2.09 -3.37 6.30
C PHE A 67 -2.02 -2.45 7.53
N ASP A 68 -2.71 -2.80 8.61
CA ASP A 68 -2.75 -2.00 9.83
C ASP A 68 -1.38 -1.94 10.53
N ARG A 69 -0.48 -2.87 10.25
CA ARG A 69 0.88 -2.85 10.78
C ARG A 69 1.84 -1.98 9.97
N ASP A 70 1.41 -1.49 8.81
CA ASP A 70 2.24 -0.64 7.98
C ASP A 70 2.48 0.71 8.68
N PRO A 71 3.74 1.16 8.79
CA PRO A 71 4.05 2.48 9.35
C PRO A 71 3.29 3.63 8.69
N PHE A 72 2.96 3.55 7.41
CA PHE A 72 2.14 4.58 6.77
C PHE A 72 0.75 4.68 7.39
N VAL A 73 0.18 3.55 7.82
CA VAL A 73 -1.09 3.55 8.55
C VAL A 73 -0.90 3.98 9.99
N LEU A 74 0.07 3.37 10.68
CA LEU A 74 0.30 3.61 12.11
C LEU A 74 0.67 5.06 12.42
N GLN A 75 1.43 5.70 11.54
CA GLN A 75 1.91 7.07 11.76
C GLN A 75 1.04 8.13 11.08
N GLY A 76 -0.11 7.73 10.54
CA GLY A 76 -1.09 8.67 10.03
C GLY A 76 -0.69 9.39 8.76
N VAL A 77 0.05 8.73 7.87
CA VAL A 77 0.38 9.29 6.55
C VAL A 77 -0.87 9.40 5.69
N PHE A 78 -1.76 8.40 5.77
CA PHE A 78 -2.95 8.35 4.93
C PHE A 78 -4.12 9.15 5.53
N ASP A 79 -4.86 9.82 4.65
CA ASP A 79 -6.13 10.46 4.98
C ASP A 79 -7.30 9.49 4.81
N SER A 80 -7.24 8.65 3.78
CA SER A 80 -8.24 7.62 3.51
C SER A 80 -7.59 6.31 3.12
N VAL A 81 -8.23 5.20 3.54
CA VAL A 81 -7.78 3.85 3.21
C VAL A 81 -8.99 3.02 2.83
N THR A 82 -8.91 2.35 1.69
CA THR A 82 -9.90 1.38 1.24
C THR A 82 -9.22 0.05 1.01
N ILE A 83 -9.81 -1.03 1.52
CA ILE A 83 -9.32 -2.39 1.30
C ILE A 83 -10.41 -3.16 0.59
N LYS A 84 -10.07 -3.78 -0.56
CA LYS A 84 -11.01 -4.56 -1.34
C LYS A 84 -10.39 -5.88 -1.76
N ARG A 85 -11.22 -6.93 -1.79
CA ARG A 85 -10.82 -8.16 -2.46
C ARG A 85 -10.68 -7.87 -3.95
N TRP A 86 -9.62 -8.43 -4.56
CA TRP A 86 -9.29 -8.17 -5.94
C TRP A 86 -8.86 -9.44 -6.65
N HIS A 87 -9.11 -9.52 -7.92
CA HIS A 87 -8.67 -10.62 -8.77
C HIS A 87 -7.75 -10.08 -9.86
N LEU A 88 -6.55 -10.67 -9.96
CA LEU A 88 -5.60 -10.33 -11.01
C LEU A 88 -6.05 -11.01 -12.31
N GLY A 89 -6.86 -10.30 -13.09
CA GLY A 89 -7.45 -10.85 -14.32
C GLY A 89 -6.49 -10.91 -15.49
N ILE A 90 -5.68 -9.87 -15.65
CA ILE A 90 -4.70 -9.76 -16.73
C ILE A 90 -3.41 -9.22 -16.15
N ASN A 91 -2.29 -9.90 -16.40
CA ASN A 91 -0.97 -9.45 -15.95
C ASN A 91 -0.02 -9.36 -17.14
N ASN A 92 0.23 -8.14 -17.57
CA ASN A 92 1.18 -7.85 -18.66
C ASN A 92 2.53 -7.33 -18.15
N THR A 93 2.77 -7.39 -16.85
CA THR A 93 4.05 -6.93 -16.28
C THR A 93 5.19 -7.90 -16.53
N LYS A 94 4.86 -9.17 -16.78
CA LYS A 94 5.85 -10.23 -17.10
C LYS A 94 5.74 -10.55 -18.59
N LYS A 95 6.56 -9.90 -19.37
CA LYS A 95 6.61 -10.14 -20.81
C LYS A 95 7.97 -10.69 -21.22
#